data_a6badc049905c6a298e40aeda7fab039
#
_entry.id   a6badc049905c6a298e40aeda7fab039
#
_cell.length_a   1.000
_cell.length_b   1.000
_cell.length_c   1.000
_cell.angle_alpha   90.00
_cell.angle_beta   90.00
_cell.angle_gamma   90.00
#
_symmetry.space_group_name_H-M   'P 1'
#
loop_
_entity.id
_entity.type
_entity.pdbx_description
1 polymer ?
#
loop_
_entity_poly.entity_id
_entity_poly.type
_entity_poly.pdbx_seq_one_letter_code
_entity_poly.pdbx_strand_id
1 'polypeptide(L)'
;MNTPSAIQTSKGEFFDFLKPSEYTPTIFEVGYALSNLCRFTGHVEEFYSVAQHSVLVSLIVPQHLAYEGLMHDCAEAFIGDMSAPLKRLMPQYK
;
A
#
# COMPACT_ATOMS: atom_id res chain seq x y z
N MET A 1 -16.03 -7.46 10.90
CA MET A 1 -15.95 -8.75 11.62
C MET A 1 -14.50 -9.12 11.87
N ASN A 2 -14.18 -9.46 13.11
CA ASN A 2 -12.80 -9.75 13.50
C ASN A 2 -12.51 -11.24 13.33
N THR A 3 -11.85 -11.63 12.23
CA THR A 3 -11.45 -13.01 11.97
C THR A 3 -9.93 -13.09 11.92
N PRO A 4 -9.32 -14.31 12.03
CA PRO A 4 -7.86 -14.43 11.95
C PRO A 4 -7.26 -13.95 10.65
N SER A 5 -8.05 -13.88 9.57
CA SER A 5 -7.56 -13.47 8.25
C SER A 5 -7.86 -12.01 7.93
N ALA A 6 -8.39 -11.24 8.88
CA ALA A 6 -8.79 -9.85 8.65
C ALA A 6 -7.94 -8.88 9.45
N ILE A 7 -7.77 -7.67 8.91
CA ILE A 7 -7.17 -6.56 9.65
C ILE A 7 -8.20 -5.46 9.80
N GLN A 8 -8.08 -4.66 10.85
CA GLN A 8 -8.96 -3.52 11.07
C GLN A 8 -8.35 -2.29 10.40
N THR A 9 -9.16 -1.57 9.63
CA THR A 9 -8.70 -0.36 8.94
C THR A 9 -8.78 0.85 9.86
N SER A 10 -8.26 1.99 9.40
CA SER A 10 -8.30 3.24 10.15
C SER A 10 -9.72 3.74 10.41
N LYS A 11 -10.70 3.27 9.63
CA LYS A 11 -12.12 3.61 9.85
C LYS A 11 -12.80 2.66 10.80
N GLY A 12 -12.08 1.67 11.35
CA GLY A 12 -12.67 0.69 12.24
C GLY A 12 -13.37 -0.46 11.55
N GLU A 13 -13.32 -0.51 10.22
CA GLU A 13 -13.88 -1.60 9.45
C GLU A 13 -12.83 -2.70 9.27
N PHE A 14 -13.25 -3.86 8.76
CA PHE A 14 -12.35 -5.00 8.63
C PHE A 14 -12.16 -5.40 7.18
N PHE A 15 -10.90 -5.55 6.79
CA PHE A 15 -10.54 -6.07 5.48
C PHE A 15 -10.08 -7.51 5.65
N ASP A 16 -10.80 -8.45 5.00
CA ASP A 16 -10.48 -9.88 5.08
C ASP A 16 -9.72 -10.30 3.83
N PHE A 17 -8.49 -10.80 4.02
CA PHE A 17 -7.65 -11.21 2.90
C PHE A 17 -8.24 -12.38 2.11
N LEU A 18 -9.13 -13.16 2.73
CA LEU A 18 -9.81 -14.25 2.03
C LEU A 18 -11.00 -13.78 1.22
N LYS A 19 -11.49 -12.57 1.47
CA LYS A 19 -12.67 -12.01 0.80
C LYS A 19 -12.42 -10.54 0.44
N PRO A 20 -11.39 -10.26 -0.36
CA PRO A 20 -11.00 -8.87 -0.62
C PRO A 20 -12.07 -8.06 -1.35
N SER A 21 -12.91 -8.72 -2.14
CA SER A 21 -13.96 -8.01 -2.91
C SER A 21 -15.11 -7.50 -2.03
N GLU A 22 -15.19 -7.94 -0.77
CA GLU A 22 -16.25 -7.51 0.12
C GLU A 22 -15.99 -6.16 0.79
N TYR A 23 -14.81 -5.59 0.59
CA TYR A 23 -14.46 -4.30 1.18
C TYR A 23 -13.97 -3.37 0.08
N THR A 24 -14.55 -2.17 0.05
CA THR A 24 -14.15 -1.13 -0.91
C THR A 24 -13.58 0.05 -0.11
N PRO A 25 -12.25 0.17 -0.03
CA PRO A 25 -11.64 1.28 0.70
C PRO A 25 -11.79 2.59 -0.06
N THR A 26 -11.79 3.70 0.68
CA THR A 26 -11.73 5.01 0.06
C THR A 26 -10.29 5.39 -0.21
N ILE A 27 -10.09 6.34 -1.13
CA ILE A 27 -8.75 6.86 -1.41
C ILE A 27 -8.12 7.48 -0.16
N PHE A 28 -8.95 8.03 0.73
CA PHE A 28 -8.46 8.64 1.98
C PHE A 28 -7.90 7.59 2.93
N GLU A 29 -8.54 6.42 3.03
CA GLU A 29 -8.03 5.31 3.84
C GLU A 29 -6.69 4.80 3.31
N VAL A 30 -6.62 4.61 1.99
CA VAL A 30 -5.40 4.13 1.34
C VAL A 30 -4.27 5.14 1.56
N GLY A 31 -4.53 6.42 1.32
CA GLY A 31 -3.52 7.47 1.52
C GLY A 31 -3.05 7.56 2.96
N TYR A 32 -3.98 7.45 3.91
CA TYR A 32 -3.62 7.49 5.33
C TYR A 32 -2.70 6.33 5.69
N ALA A 33 -3.04 5.11 5.28
CA ALA A 33 -2.23 3.94 5.57
C ALA A 33 -0.85 4.06 4.93
N LEU A 34 -0.78 4.46 3.65
CA LEU A 34 0.50 4.59 2.95
C LEU A 34 1.37 5.69 3.55
N SER A 35 0.77 6.73 4.16
CA SER A 35 1.54 7.78 4.81
C SER A 35 2.20 7.30 6.10
N ASN A 36 1.72 6.18 6.66
CA ASN A 36 2.27 5.59 7.88
C ASN A 36 3.25 4.46 7.59
N LEU A 37 3.44 4.07 6.32
CA LEU A 37 4.37 3.02 5.95
C LEU A 37 5.68 3.63 5.48
N CYS A 38 6.78 3.23 6.11
CA CYS A 38 8.11 3.66 5.71
C CYS A 38 8.62 2.76 4.58
N ARG A 39 9.27 3.34 3.58
CA ARG A 39 9.89 2.57 2.50
C ARG A 39 11.08 1.78 3.00
N PHE A 40 11.52 0.81 2.19
CA PHE A 40 12.70 -0.01 2.45
C PHE A 40 12.62 -0.75 3.79
N THR A 41 11.41 -1.12 4.18
CA THR A 41 11.15 -1.85 5.43
C THR A 41 11.72 -1.09 6.65
N GLY A 42 11.78 0.23 6.54
CA GLY A 42 12.25 1.08 7.61
C GLY A 42 13.77 1.32 7.65
N HIS A 43 14.53 0.72 6.73
CA HIS A 43 15.98 0.90 6.68
C HIS A 43 16.33 2.20 5.96
N VAL A 44 16.04 3.32 6.61
CA VAL A 44 16.28 4.68 6.09
C VAL A 44 16.79 5.54 7.24
N GLU A 45 17.52 6.62 6.90
CA GLU A 45 17.99 7.57 7.91
C GLU A 45 16.86 8.48 8.36
N GLU A 46 15.97 8.84 7.45
CA GLU A 46 14.80 9.66 7.77
C GLU A 46 13.55 8.96 7.27
N PHE A 47 12.45 9.12 7.97
CA PHE A 47 11.18 8.52 7.57
C PHE A 47 10.82 8.97 6.16
N TYR A 48 10.56 8.02 5.29
CA TYR A 48 10.15 8.26 3.91
C TYR A 48 8.99 7.35 3.60
N SER A 49 7.78 7.90 3.56
CA SER A 49 6.57 7.09 3.46
C SER A 49 6.33 6.57 2.04
N VAL A 50 5.58 5.47 1.96
CA VAL A 50 5.12 4.94 0.68
C VAL A 50 4.26 5.97 -0.04
N ALA A 51 3.44 6.73 0.70
CA ALA A 51 2.63 7.79 0.10
C ALA A 51 3.48 8.87 -0.56
N GLN A 52 4.57 9.32 0.11
CA GLN A 52 5.49 10.30 -0.48
C GLN A 52 6.10 9.76 -1.78
N HIS A 53 6.51 8.50 -1.75
CA HIS A 53 7.07 7.85 -2.93
C HIS A 53 6.06 7.83 -4.08
N SER A 54 4.81 7.48 -3.80
CA SER A 54 3.77 7.41 -4.82
C SER A 54 3.53 8.76 -5.47
N VAL A 55 3.52 9.84 -4.68
CA VAL A 55 3.38 11.19 -5.22
C VAL A 55 4.56 11.53 -6.12
N LEU A 56 5.78 11.23 -5.69
CA LEU A 56 6.96 11.50 -6.50
C LEU A 56 6.93 10.74 -7.81
N VAL A 57 6.53 9.46 -7.79
CA VAL A 57 6.42 8.67 -9.02
C VAL A 57 5.40 9.30 -9.97
N SER A 58 4.27 9.78 -9.46
CA SER A 58 3.25 10.40 -10.30
C SER A 58 3.75 11.67 -10.98
N LEU A 59 4.74 12.35 -10.38
CA LEU A 59 5.31 13.57 -10.95
C LEU A 59 6.42 13.29 -11.96
N ILE A 60 7.05 12.13 -11.88
CA ILE A 60 8.19 11.76 -12.74
C ILE A 60 7.74 11.10 -14.03
N VAL A 61 6.72 10.24 -13.97
CA VAL A 61 6.24 9.51 -15.15
C VAL A 61 5.54 10.46 -16.11
N PRO A 62 5.37 10.08 -17.40
CA PRO A 62 4.59 10.89 -18.34
C PRO A 62 3.20 11.19 -17.80
N GLN A 63 2.67 12.37 -18.14
CA GLN A 63 1.41 12.84 -17.56
C GLN A 63 0.26 11.84 -17.70
N HIS A 64 0.18 11.13 -18.84
CA HIS A 64 -0.90 10.17 -19.04
C HIS A 64 -0.78 8.92 -18.16
N LEU A 65 0.35 8.74 -17.47
CA LEU A 65 0.57 7.64 -16.53
C LEU A 65 0.60 8.10 -15.08
N ALA A 66 0.30 9.39 -14.82
CA ALA A 66 0.41 9.96 -13.48
C ALA A 66 -0.48 9.23 -12.48
N TYR A 67 -1.71 8.86 -12.88
CA TYR A 67 -2.64 8.17 -11.98
C TYR A 67 -2.10 6.77 -11.64
N GLU A 68 -1.61 6.03 -12.63
CA GLU A 68 -1.03 4.71 -12.39
C GLU A 68 0.19 4.81 -11.49
N GLY A 69 1.03 5.84 -11.70
CA GLY A 69 2.19 6.07 -10.84
C GLY A 69 1.79 6.35 -9.41
N LEU A 70 0.73 7.13 -9.20
CA LEU A 70 0.25 7.45 -7.88
C LEU A 70 -0.29 6.21 -7.17
N MET A 71 -0.95 5.31 -7.90
CA MET A 71 -1.66 4.17 -7.33
C MET A 71 -0.89 2.86 -7.37
N HIS A 72 0.35 2.86 -7.89
CA HIS A 72 1.06 1.60 -8.15
C HIS A 72 1.31 0.75 -6.91
N ASP A 73 1.42 1.37 -5.73
CA ASP A 73 1.66 0.65 -4.47
C ASP A 73 0.45 0.66 -3.55
N CYS A 74 -0.75 0.95 -4.06
CA CYS A 74 -1.90 1.13 -3.18
C CYS A 74 -2.25 -0.15 -2.37
N ALA A 75 -1.93 -1.32 -2.90
CA ALA A 75 -2.18 -2.57 -2.18
C ALA A 75 -1.39 -2.66 -0.87
N GLU A 76 -0.28 -1.94 -0.76
CA GLU A 76 0.53 -1.95 0.45
C GLU A 76 -0.21 -1.35 1.65
N ALA A 77 -1.29 -0.61 1.41
CA ALA A 77 -2.13 -0.11 2.50
C ALA A 77 -2.68 -1.25 3.37
N PHE A 78 -2.78 -2.44 2.81
CA PHE A 78 -3.31 -3.61 3.52
C PHE A 78 -2.25 -4.69 3.78
N ILE A 79 -1.25 -4.78 2.92
CA ILE A 79 -0.23 -5.84 2.99
C ILE A 79 1.03 -5.38 3.72
N GLY A 80 1.30 -4.07 3.70
CA GLY A 80 2.53 -3.52 4.22
C GLY A 80 3.58 -3.40 3.13
N ASP A 81 4.69 -2.74 3.45
CA ASP A 81 5.79 -2.57 2.52
C ASP A 81 6.61 -3.85 2.45
N MET A 82 6.71 -4.44 1.25
CA MET A 82 7.52 -5.63 1.04
C MET A 82 8.67 -5.27 0.09
N SER A 83 9.90 -5.59 0.48
CA SER A 83 11.06 -5.25 -0.32
C SER A 83 11.04 -5.96 -1.67
N ALA A 84 11.57 -5.30 -2.71
CA ALA A 84 11.60 -5.87 -4.05
C ALA A 84 12.36 -7.20 -4.10
N PRO A 85 13.52 -7.36 -3.42
CA PRO A 85 14.19 -8.67 -3.40
C PRO A 85 13.31 -9.78 -2.83
N LEU A 86 12.54 -9.51 -1.77
CA LEU A 86 11.64 -10.51 -1.20
C LEU A 86 10.51 -10.85 -2.16
N LYS A 87 9.93 -9.83 -2.83
CA LYS A 87 8.87 -10.05 -3.82
C LYS A 87 9.31 -10.99 -4.94
N ARG A 88 10.57 -10.88 -5.37
CA ARG A 88 11.10 -11.72 -6.45
C ARG A 88 11.18 -13.19 -6.05
N LEU A 89 11.22 -13.48 -4.74
CA LEU A 89 11.26 -14.83 -4.23
C LEU A 89 9.87 -15.41 -3.97
N MET A 90 8.81 -14.61 -4.15
CA MET A 90 7.42 -14.99 -3.85
C MET A 90 6.56 -14.80 -5.10
N PRO A 91 6.51 -15.81 -6.00
CA PRO A 91 5.76 -15.67 -7.25
C PRO A 91 4.28 -15.32 -7.06
N GLN A 92 3.67 -15.79 -5.98
CA GLN A 92 2.27 -15.53 -5.70
C GLN A 92 1.98 -14.06 -5.40
N TYR A 93 2.98 -13.29 -4.99
CA TYR A 93 2.80 -11.88 -4.67
C TYR A 93 2.53 -11.04 -5.92
N LYS A 94 3.01 -11.49 -7.04
CA LYS A 94 2.82 -10.77 -8.29
C LYS A 94 1.40 -10.99 -8.79
#